data_0491e2f6bfc5098ee107387cb4432990
#
_entry.id   0491e2f6bfc5098ee107387cb4432990
#
_cell.length_a   1.000
_cell.length_b   1.000
_cell.length_c   1.000
_cell.angle_alpha   90.00
_cell.angle_beta   90.00
_cell.angle_gamma   90.00
#
_symmetry.space_group_name_H-M   'P 1'
#
loop_
_entity.id
_entity.type
_entity.pdbx_description
1 polymer ?
#
loop_
_entity_poly.entity_id
_entity_poly.type
_entity_poly.pdbx_seq_one_letter_code
_entity_poly.pdbx_strand_id
1 'polypeptide(L)'
;MGTIIGDGITFDDVLLVPQYSEVTPNMVDLTTHLTKKIKLNIPMMSAGMDTVTEHRMAIAMARQGGIGIIHKNMSIEQQAEEVDKVKRSENGVITDPFYLSPEHTLEDANNLMAKFRISGVPITENGKLVGIITNRDLKFETDFTKKIKESMTSENLITAKVGVTLDEAKAILAKSRKEKLPIVDDDFNLKGLITIKDIEKTIKYPLSAKDEQGRLLCGAAVGITANVLDRVDALVKAHVDVIVIDSAHGHSANIFKTLRLIKEHYPDLQVIAGNVATAEATRDLIAAGADAVKVGIGPGSICTTRVVAGIGVPQITAVMDCYEEAKKTGTPIIADGGIKYSGDMTKAIAAGANVCMMGSIFAGCDESPGDFELFQGRKYKVYRGMGSIAAMENGSKDRYFQTGAKKLVPEGVEGRVAYKGSVEDTVFQLVGGIRSGMGYCGTPSIPELQERGRFVKISAAALKESHPHDIHITKEAPNYSVEQ
;
A
#
# COMPACT_ATOMS: atom_id res chain seq x y z
N MET A 1 26.62 30.13 14.51
CA MET A 1 25.37 30.94 14.49
C MET A 1 24.43 30.28 13.47
N GLY A 2 23.17 30.06 13.83
CA GLY A 2 22.20 29.50 12.89
C GLY A 2 21.87 30.45 11.74
N THR A 3 21.53 29.91 10.57
CA THR A 3 21.22 30.71 9.36
C THR A 3 19.80 30.43 8.92
N ILE A 4 19.06 31.47 8.55
CA ILE A 4 17.75 31.32 7.87
C ILE A 4 18.05 31.15 6.38
N ILE A 5 17.63 29.99 5.81
CA ILE A 5 17.90 29.60 4.41
C ILE A 5 16.74 29.88 3.46
N GLY A 6 15.56 30.19 3.99
CA GLY A 6 14.36 30.47 3.18
C GLY A 6 13.06 30.43 3.97
N ASP A 7 11.95 30.62 3.24
CA ASP A 7 10.60 30.50 3.75
C ASP A 7 10.09 29.07 3.58
N GLY A 8 9.40 28.53 4.60
CA GLY A 8 8.75 27.22 4.53
C GLY A 8 7.28 27.38 4.15
N ILE A 9 6.83 26.59 3.18
CA ILE A 9 5.46 26.59 2.62
C ILE A 9 4.84 25.22 2.78
N THR A 10 3.62 25.16 3.34
CA THR A 10 2.82 23.95 3.43
C THR A 10 1.56 24.00 2.53
N PHE A 11 0.74 22.95 2.58
CA PHE A 11 -0.48 22.85 1.74
C PHE A 11 -1.45 24.02 1.96
N ASP A 12 -1.59 24.48 3.20
CA ASP A 12 -2.50 25.55 3.57
C ASP A 12 -1.99 26.95 3.17
N ASP A 13 -0.75 27.09 2.75
CA ASP A 13 -0.14 28.37 2.33
C ASP A 13 -0.27 28.64 0.83
N VAL A 14 -0.79 27.70 0.05
CA VAL A 14 -0.86 27.81 -1.43
C VAL A 14 -2.15 27.28 -2.00
N LEU A 15 -2.52 27.82 -3.17
CA LEU A 15 -3.52 27.26 -4.08
C LEU A 15 -2.91 27.06 -5.46
N LEU A 16 -3.40 26.05 -6.20
CA LEU A 16 -3.07 25.90 -7.62
C LEU A 16 -3.89 26.90 -8.45
N VAL A 17 -3.22 27.55 -9.39
CA VAL A 17 -3.85 28.52 -10.29
C VAL A 17 -4.52 27.76 -11.43
N PRO A 18 -5.83 27.97 -11.69
CA PRO A 18 -6.51 27.36 -12.82
C PRO A 18 -5.91 27.86 -14.13
N GLN A 19 -5.90 26.99 -15.15
CA GLN A 19 -5.34 27.28 -16.46
C GLN A 19 -6.35 26.90 -17.55
N TYR A 20 -6.11 27.36 -18.78
CA TYR A 20 -6.90 26.88 -19.92
C TYR A 20 -6.88 25.36 -20.00
N SER A 21 -8.03 24.75 -20.16
CA SER A 21 -8.19 23.32 -20.13
C SER A 21 -9.11 22.80 -21.22
N GLU A 22 -8.65 21.77 -21.93
CA GLU A 22 -9.46 20.91 -22.78
C GLU A 22 -9.64 19.53 -22.14
N VAL A 23 -9.22 19.39 -20.86
CA VAL A 23 -9.20 18.13 -20.11
C VAL A 23 -10.36 18.08 -19.13
N THR A 24 -11.23 17.10 -19.28
CA THR A 24 -12.27 16.78 -18.29
C THR A 24 -11.77 15.73 -17.30
N PRO A 25 -12.34 15.65 -16.08
CA PRO A 25 -11.87 14.73 -15.04
C PRO A 25 -11.78 13.25 -15.47
N ASN A 26 -12.65 12.80 -16.37
CA ASN A 26 -12.65 11.43 -16.91
C ASN A 26 -11.55 11.16 -17.94
N MET A 27 -10.91 12.20 -18.49
CA MET A 27 -9.78 12.09 -19.43
C MET A 27 -8.42 11.99 -18.70
N VAL A 28 -8.40 12.24 -17.39
CA VAL A 28 -7.15 12.27 -16.60
C VAL A 28 -6.63 10.86 -16.36
N ASP A 29 -5.37 10.63 -16.72
CA ASP A 29 -4.61 9.44 -16.36
C ASP A 29 -3.83 9.67 -15.05
N LEU A 30 -4.13 8.87 -14.02
CA LEU A 30 -3.48 8.91 -12.71
C LEU A 30 -2.33 7.90 -12.56
N THR A 31 -1.98 7.20 -13.63
CA THR A 31 -0.85 6.26 -13.62
C THR A 31 0.45 6.99 -13.25
N THR A 32 1.20 6.40 -12.35
CA THR A 32 2.43 7.01 -11.84
C THR A 32 3.50 5.94 -11.54
N HIS A 33 4.73 6.39 -11.31
CA HIS A 33 5.83 5.54 -10.87
C HIS A 33 6.01 5.62 -9.34
N LEU A 34 5.95 4.47 -8.66
CA LEU A 34 6.34 4.33 -7.27
C LEU A 34 7.86 4.26 -7.13
N THR A 35 8.48 3.48 -8.01
CA THR A 35 9.92 3.40 -8.23
C THR A 35 10.16 3.40 -9.75
N LYS A 36 11.42 3.41 -10.18
CA LYS A 36 11.71 3.31 -11.62
C LYS A 36 11.15 2.06 -12.29
N LYS A 37 10.94 0.96 -11.51
CA LYS A 37 10.46 -0.34 -12.02
C LYS A 37 8.98 -0.61 -11.69
N ILE A 38 8.43 -0.01 -10.64
CA ILE A 38 7.05 -0.26 -10.18
C ILE A 38 6.13 0.89 -10.57
N LYS A 39 5.05 0.56 -11.27
CA LYS A 39 3.97 1.50 -11.61
C LYS A 39 2.76 1.28 -10.70
N LEU A 40 2.06 2.36 -10.39
CA LEU A 40 0.75 2.36 -9.76
C LEU A 40 -0.28 2.98 -10.72
N ASN A 41 -1.54 2.57 -10.59
CA ASN A 41 -2.63 3.10 -11.40
C ASN A 41 -3.29 4.34 -10.76
N ILE A 42 -3.02 4.57 -9.47
CA ILE A 42 -3.36 5.82 -8.75
C ILE A 42 -2.17 6.23 -7.86
N PRO A 43 -1.97 7.53 -7.60
CA PRO A 43 -0.82 8.04 -6.85
C PRO A 43 -1.00 7.93 -5.33
N MET A 44 -1.40 6.77 -4.82
CA MET A 44 -1.77 6.58 -3.42
C MET A 44 -1.06 5.41 -2.76
N MET A 45 -0.62 5.64 -1.52
CA MET A 45 0.05 4.65 -0.68
C MET A 45 -0.47 4.75 0.75
N SER A 46 -0.84 3.63 1.38
CA SER A 46 -1.16 3.61 2.81
C SER A 46 0.10 3.45 3.66
N ALA A 47 0.18 4.22 4.74
CA ALA A 47 1.37 4.32 5.58
C ALA A 47 1.66 3.03 6.36
N GLY A 48 2.95 2.70 6.50
CA GLY A 48 3.44 1.55 7.27
C GLY A 48 3.36 1.77 8.79
N MET A 49 2.15 1.99 9.29
CA MET A 49 1.85 2.28 10.70
C MET A 49 0.94 1.18 11.27
N ASP A 50 1.13 0.84 12.54
CA ASP A 50 0.47 -0.28 13.19
C ASP A 50 -1.05 -0.09 13.44
N THR A 51 -1.57 1.09 13.19
CA THR A 51 -3.01 1.40 13.17
C THR A 51 -3.54 1.73 11.76
N VAL A 52 -2.74 1.52 10.71
CA VAL A 52 -3.11 1.87 9.33
C VAL A 52 -3.06 0.66 8.39
N THR A 53 -1.91 -0.03 8.28
CA THR A 53 -1.70 -1.00 7.20
C THR A 53 -1.25 -2.38 7.68
N GLU A 54 -2.18 -3.33 7.62
CA GLU A 54 -1.95 -4.77 7.57
C GLU A 54 -2.53 -5.33 6.27
N HIS A 55 -2.61 -6.66 6.10
CA HIS A 55 -3.04 -7.29 4.84
C HIS A 55 -4.39 -6.76 4.31
N ARG A 56 -5.39 -6.50 5.18
CA ARG A 56 -6.71 -6.03 4.74
C ARG A 56 -6.62 -4.67 4.02
N MET A 57 -5.91 -3.72 4.62
CA MET A 57 -5.66 -2.40 4.04
C MET A 57 -4.82 -2.51 2.77
N ALA A 58 -3.74 -3.30 2.79
CA ALA A 58 -2.87 -3.46 1.64
C ALA A 58 -3.61 -4.08 0.43
N ILE A 59 -4.46 -5.08 0.66
CA ILE A 59 -5.33 -5.66 -0.37
C ILE A 59 -6.27 -4.61 -0.94
N ALA A 60 -6.97 -3.86 -0.09
CA ALA A 60 -7.92 -2.85 -0.53
C ALA A 60 -7.24 -1.73 -1.35
N MET A 61 -6.08 -1.24 -0.89
CA MET A 61 -5.30 -0.24 -1.62
C MET A 61 -4.84 -0.73 -2.99
N ALA A 62 -4.30 -1.95 -3.06
CA ALA A 62 -3.83 -2.52 -4.33
C ALA A 62 -4.98 -2.76 -5.31
N ARG A 63 -6.17 -3.16 -4.84
CA ARG A 63 -7.40 -3.28 -5.65
C ARG A 63 -7.82 -1.97 -6.29
N GLN A 64 -7.63 -0.87 -5.59
CA GLN A 64 -7.94 0.46 -6.11
C GLN A 64 -6.84 1.02 -7.04
N GLY A 65 -5.70 0.33 -7.17
CA GLY A 65 -4.59 0.72 -8.03
C GLY A 65 -3.42 1.40 -7.32
N GLY A 66 -3.48 1.54 -6.00
CA GLY A 66 -2.40 2.01 -5.14
C GLY A 66 -1.56 0.88 -4.54
N ILE A 67 -0.92 1.13 -3.41
CA ILE A 67 -0.14 0.13 -2.68
C ILE A 67 -0.25 0.34 -1.16
N GLY A 68 -0.28 -0.74 -0.39
CA GLY A 68 -0.16 -0.71 1.06
C GLY A 68 1.22 -1.13 1.54
N ILE A 69 1.72 -0.45 2.58
CA ILE A 69 2.99 -0.77 3.21
C ILE A 69 2.73 -1.43 4.56
N ILE A 70 2.99 -2.73 4.66
CA ILE A 70 2.83 -3.48 5.91
C ILE A 70 3.81 -2.94 6.95
N HIS A 71 3.30 -2.61 8.14
CA HIS A 71 4.12 -2.06 9.22
C HIS A 71 5.06 -3.11 9.83
N LYS A 72 6.11 -2.65 10.52
CA LYS A 72 7.14 -3.50 11.13
C LYS A 72 6.95 -3.80 12.62
N ASN A 73 5.91 -3.25 13.27
CA ASN A 73 5.63 -3.47 14.70
C ASN A 73 5.01 -4.85 14.94
N MET A 74 5.69 -5.89 14.48
CA MET A 74 5.36 -7.31 14.61
C MET A 74 6.61 -8.17 14.40
N SER A 75 6.54 -9.45 14.68
CA SER A 75 7.65 -10.35 14.42
C SER A 75 7.97 -10.45 12.92
N ILE A 76 9.15 -10.97 12.58
CA ILE A 76 9.56 -11.18 11.19
C ILE A 76 8.57 -12.12 10.49
N GLU A 77 8.20 -13.19 11.16
CA GLU A 77 7.29 -14.22 10.65
C GLU A 77 5.88 -13.66 10.43
N GLN A 78 5.37 -12.87 11.37
CA GLN A 78 4.07 -12.23 11.26
C GLN A 78 4.03 -11.25 10.09
N GLN A 79 5.06 -10.42 9.91
CA GLN A 79 5.10 -9.47 8.80
C GLN A 79 5.18 -10.18 7.44
N ALA A 80 5.97 -11.25 7.34
CA ALA A 80 6.04 -12.08 6.14
C ALA A 80 4.70 -12.77 5.85
N GLU A 81 3.98 -13.24 6.89
CA GLU A 81 2.64 -13.80 6.75
C GLU A 81 1.63 -12.75 6.24
N GLU A 82 1.70 -11.51 6.73
CA GLU A 82 0.85 -10.41 6.26
C GLU A 82 1.09 -10.12 4.76
N VAL A 83 2.36 -10.10 4.31
CA VAL A 83 2.70 -9.97 2.90
C VAL A 83 2.18 -11.16 2.09
N ASP A 84 2.38 -12.39 2.55
CA ASP A 84 1.90 -13.61 1.88
C ASP A 84 0.36 -13.60 1.71
N LYS A 85 -0.39 -13.13 2.72
CA LYS A 85 -1.85 -12.95 2.63
C LYS A 85 -2.24 -12.00 1.49
N VAL A 86 -1.49 -10.91 1.29
CA VAL A 86 -1.73 -9.98 0.18
C VAL A 86 -1.43 -10.64 -1.16
N LYS A 87 -0.27 -11.26 -1.28
CA LYS A 87 0.19 -11.91 -2.52
C LYS A 87 -0.71 -13.07 -2.95
N ARG A 88 -1.34 -13.76 -2.01
CA ARG A 88 -2.27 -14.86 -2.27
C ARG A 88 -3.73 -14.42 -2.42
N SER A 89 -4.06 -13.16 -2.11
CA SER A 89 -5.46 -12.69 -2.12
C SER A 89 -6.07 -12.61 -3.51
N GLU A 90 -5.26 -12.35 -4.53
CA GLU A 90 -5.65 -12.31 -5.93
C GLU A 90 -4.52 -12.81 -6.82
N ASN A 91 -4.87 -13.72 -7.70
CA ASN A 91 -4.00 -14.21 -8.75
C ASN A 91 -4.82 -14.27 -10.04
N GLY A 92 -4.27 -13.80 -11.13
CA GLY A 92 -4.88 -14.08 -12.44
C GLY A 92 -4.80 -15.58 -12.72
N VAL A 93 -3.59 -16.13 -12.61
CA VAL A 93 -3.27 -17.55 -12.55
C VAL A 93 -2.48 -17.78 -11.28
N ILE A 94 -2.95 -18.61 -10.37
CA ILE A 94 -2.17 -19.05 -9.21
C ILE A 94 -1.05 -19.96 -9.73
N THR A 95 0.16 -19.46 -9.84
CA THR A 95 1.31 -20.18 -10.44
C THR A 95 1.94 -21.22 -9.51
N ASP A 96 1.65 -21.15 -8.21
CA ASP A 96 2.09 -22.11 -7.19
C ASP A 96 0.89 -22.45 -6.29
N PRO A 97 -0.10 -23.22 -6.81
CA PRO A 97 -1.28 -23.57 -6.05
C PRO A 97 -0.93 -24.59 -4.95
N PHE A 98 -1.59 -24.46 -3.81
CA PHE A 98 -1.57 -25.55 -2.83
C PHE A 98 -2.06 -26.83 -3.47
N TYR A 99 -1.37 -27.93 -3.20
CA TYR A 99 -1.77 -29.27 -3.63
C TYR A 99 -1.58 -30.27 -2.49
N LEU A 100 -2.30 -31.36 -2.57
CA LEU A 100 -2.15 -32.51 -1.67
C LEU A 100 -1.98 -33.80 -2.48
N SER A 101 -1.51 -34.85 -1.84
CA SER A 101 -1.43 -36.19 -2.42
C SER A 101 -2.76 -36.95 -2.20
N PRO A 102 -3.11 -37.91 -3.05
CA PRO A 102 -4.26 -38.81 -2.84
C PRO A 102 -4.24 -39.54 -1.48
N GLU A 103 -3.06 -39.72 -0.90
CA GLU A 103 -2.86 -40.43 0.37
C GLU A 103 -3.04 -39.56 1.61
N HIS A 104 -3.15 -38.26 1.49
CA HIS A 104 -3.54 -37.38 2.61
C HIS A 104 -4.99 -37.66 3.02
N THR A 105 -5.36 -37.21 4.23
CA THR A 105 -6.70 -37.37 4.76
C THR A 105 -7.62 -36.21 4.34
N LEU A 106 -8.93 -36.41 4.43
CA LEU A 106 -9.91 -35.33 4.25
C LEU A 106 -9.74 -34.25 5.33
N GLU A 107 -9.25 -34.61 6.52
CA GLU A 107 -8.91 -33.65 7.58
C GLU A 107 -7.76 -32.73 7.14
N ASP A 108 -6.71 -33.25 6.52
CA ASP A 108 -5.61 -32.45 5.96
C ASP A 108 -6.12 -31.44 4.93
N ALA A 109 -7.00 -31.87 4.04
CA ALA A 109 -7.63 -31.01 3.04
C ALA A 109 -8.50 -29.92 3.70
N ASN A 110 -9.32 -30.30 4.68
CA ASN A 110 -10.19 -29.36 5.39
C ASN A 110 -9.38 -28.32 6.17
N ASN A 111 -8.32 -28.75 6.88
CA ASN A 111 -7.42 -27.87 7.61
C ASN A 111 -6.69 -26.89 6.69
N LEU A 112 -6.19 -27.37 5.55
CA LEU A 112 -5.54 -26.54 4.53
C LEU A 112 -6.52 -25.50 3.98
N MET A 113 -7.74 -25.91 3.61
CA MET A 113 -8.77 -25.03 3.09
C MET A 113 -9.21 -23.97 4.13
N ALA A 114 -9.36 -24.35 5.39
CA ALA A 114 -9.71 -23.47 6.48
C ALA A 114 -8.60 -22.45 6.76
N LYS A 115 -7.35 -22.91 6.89
CA LYS A 115 -6.18 -22.07 7.17
C LYS A 115 -5.98 -20.97 6.11
N PHE A 116 -6.11 -21.33 4.84
CA PHE A 116 -5.87 -20.41 3.72
C PHE A 116 -7.15 -19.81 3.11
N ARG A 117 -8.33 -20.12 3.68
CA ARG A 117 -9.65 -19.65 3.22
C ARG A 117 -9.91 -19.95 1.74
N ILE A 118 -9.42 -21.09 1.26
CA ILE A 118 -9.62 -21.58 -0.09
C ILE A 118 -10.74 -22.64 -0.12
N SER A 119 -11.43 -22.80 -1.25
CA SER A 119 -12.60 -23.66 -1.37
C SER A 119 -12.32 -24.96 -2.14
N GLY A 120 -11.07 -25.28 -2.37
CA GLY A 120 -10.65 -26.54 -3.00
C GLY A 120 -9.19 -26.55 -3.37
N VAL A 121 -8.66 -27.76 -3.48
CA VAL A 121 -7.23 -28.05 -3.62
C VAL A 121 -7.03 -29.07 -4.75
N PRO A 122 -6.17 -28.79 -5.75
CA PRO A 122 -5.69 -29.78 -6.70
C PRO A 122 -4.97 -30.93 -5.99
N ILE A 123 -5.16 -32.15 -6.49
CA ILE A 123 -4.50 -33.34 -5.96
C ILE A 123 -3.51 -33.83 -7.00
N THR A 124 -2.27 -34.01 -6.56
CA THR A 124 -1.17 -34.40 -7.44
C THR A 124 -0.47 -35.68 -6.94
N GLU A 125 0.00 -36.47 -7.88
CA GLU A 125 0.89 -37.59 -7.65
C GLU A 125 2.13 -37.44 -8.52
N ASN A 126 3.31 -37.36 -7.90
CA ASN A 126 4.59 -37.09 -8.59
C ASN A 126 4.53 -35.81 -9.50
N GLY A 127 3.85 -34.75 -9.04
CA GLY A 127 3.68 -33.51 -9.76
C GLY A 127 2.54 -33.48 -10.79
N LYS A 128 2.02 -34.66 -11.20
CA LYS A 128 0.90 -34.79 -12.15
C LYS A 128 -0.43 -34.57 -11.45
N LEU A 129 -1.31 -33.83 -12.09
CA LEU A 129 -2.67 -33.62 -11.61
C LEU A 129 -3.47 -34.94 -11.74
N VAL A 130 -3.97 -35.47 -10.61
CA VAL A 130 -4.77 -36.70 -10.57
C VAL A 130 -6.19 -36.47 -10.05
N GLY A 131 -6.48 -35.30 -9.51
CA GLY A 131 -7.79 -34.99 -8.98
C GLY A 131 -7.92 -33.56 -8.47
N ILE A 132 -9.11 -33.25 -7.99
CA ILE A 132 -9.40 -32.03 -7.23
C ILE A 132 -10.37 -32.36 -6.11
N ILE A 133 -10.15 -31.77 -4.93
CA ILE A 133 -11.08 -31.84 -3.81
C ILE A 133 -11.54 -30.43 -3.43
N THR A 134 -12.83 -30.28 -3.13
CA THR A 134 -13.46 -28.99 -2.86
C THR A 134 -14.33 -29.05 -1.60
N ASN A 135 -14.70 -27.88 -1.06
CA ASN A 135 -15.68 -27.81 0.04
C ASN A 135 -17.00 -28.51 -0.28
N ARG A 136 -17.36 -28.66 -1.55
CA ARG A 136 -18.58 -29.34 -1.98
C ARG A 136 -18.47 -30.84 -1.73
N ASP A 137 -17.29 -31.40 -1.94
CA ASP A 137 -17.00 -32.83 -1.72
C ASP A 137 -16.97 -33.16 -0.20
N LEU A 138 -16.54 -32.18 0.62
CA LEU A 138 -16.44 -32.33 2.09
C LEU A 138 -17.75 -32.02 2.82
N LYS A 139 -18.72 -31.36 2.17
CA LYS A 139 -19.89 -30.76 2.83
C LYS A 139 -20.78 -31.78 3.58
N PHE A 140 -20.83 -32.98 3.10
CA PHE A 140 -21.68 -34.06 3.66
C PHE A 140 -20.88 -35.22 4.22
N GLU A 141 -19.53 -35.05 4.29
CA GLU A 141 -18.67 -36.07 4.86
C GLU A 141 -18.67 -36.00 6.40
N THR A 142 -18.70 -37.15 7.00
CA THR A 142 -18.70 -37.28 8.47
C THR A 142 -17.44 -37.98 8.99
N ASP A 143 -16.70 -38.67 8.13
CA ASP A 143 -15.46 -39.34 8.45
C ASP A 143 -14.27 -38.70 7.74
N PHE A 144 -13.64 -37.74 8.42
CA PHE A 144 -12.49 -37.01 7.89
C PHE A 144 -11.16 -37.80 7.97
N THR A 145 -11.15 -39.01 8.51
CA THR A 145 -9.97 -39.90 8.51
C THR A 145 -9.77 -40.61 7.16
N LYS A 146 -10.79 -40.62 6.28
CA LYS A 146 -10.72 -41.17 4.93
C LYS A 146 -9.62 -40.52 4.11
N LYS A 147 -9.09 -41.28 3.14
CA LYS A 147 -8.12 -40.75 2.18
C LYS A 147 -8.80 -39.86 1.13
N ILE A 148 -8.09 -38.83 0.68
CA ILE A 148 -8.59 -37.88 -0.34
C ILE A 148 -9.03 -38.59 -1.61
N LYS A 149 -8.32 -39.65 -2.04
CA LYS A 149 -8.67 -40.48 -3.22
C LYS A 149 -10.06 -41.08 -3.19
N GLU A 150 -10.66 -41.24 -2.02
CA GLU A 150 -11.97 -41.81 -1.85
C GLU A 150 -13.11 -40.81 -2.13
N SER A 151 -12.82 -39.51 -2.05
CA SER A 151 -13.82 -38.43 -2.15
C SER A 151 -13.48 -37.37 -3.21
N MET A 152 -12.27 -37.38 -3.78
CA MET A 152 -11.87 -36.40 -4.79
C MET A 152 -12.57 -36.66 -6.13
N THR A 153 -12.74 -35.58 -6.91
CA THR A 153 -13.11 -35.72 -8.33
C THR A 153 -11.83 -36.06 -9.10
N SER A 154 -11.78 -37.26 -9.73
CA SER A 154 -10.65 -37.74 -10.52
C SER A 154 -10.99 -37.97 -11.99
N GLU A 155 -12.26 -38.15 -12.31
CA GLU A 155 -12.74 -38.37 -13.68
C GLU A 155 -13.20 -37.06 -14.32
N ASN A 156 -13.02 -36.95 -15.65
CA ASN A 156 -13.48 -35.82 -16.45
C ASN A 156 -12.97 -34.47 -15.87
N LEU A 157 -11.69 -34.41 -15.44
CA LEU A 157 -11.06 -33.19 -14.96
C LEU A 157 -11.06 -32.14 -16.07
N ILE A 158 -11.63 -30.99 -15.77
CA ILE A 158 -11.56 -29.82 -16.65
C ILE A 158 -10.28 -29.08 -16.35
N THR A 159 -9.41 -28.98 -17.34
CA THR A 159 -8.09 -28.32 -17.26
C THR A 159 -7.89 -27.37 -18.42
N ALA A 160 -6.90 -26.50 -18.32
CA ALA A 160 -6.40 -25.71 -19.45
C ALA A 160 -4.87 -25.81 -19.51
N LYS A 161 -4.30 -25.45 -20.66
CA LYS A 161 -2.86 -25.43 -20.87
C LYS A 161 -2.23 -24.14 -20.35
N VAL A 162 -0.94 -24.19 -20.06
CA VAL A 162 -0.12 -23.01 -19.77
C VAL A 162 -0.28 -21.99 -20.90
N GLY A 163 -0.49 -20.71 -20.55
CA GLY A 163 -0.73 -19.63 -21.51
C GLY A 163 -2.19 -19.33 -21.82
N VAL A 164 -3.13 -20.05 -21.23
CA VAL A 164 -4.58 -19.75 -21.33
C VAL A 164 -4.85 -18.33 -20.81
N THR A 165 -5.62 -17.54 -21.56
CA THR A 165 -6.07 -16.22 -21.14
C THR A 165 -7.21 -16.30 -20.13
N LEU A 166 -7.42 -15.23 -19.34
CA LEU A 166 -8.55 -15.19 -18.38
C LEU A 166 -9.92 -15.27 -19.07
N ASP A 167 -10.06 -14.72 -20.27
CA ASP A 167 -11.30 -14.79 -21.04
C ASP A 167 -11.59 -16.22 -21.54
N GLU A 168 -10.56 -16.92 -22.03
CA GLU A 168 -10.67 -18.34 -22.38
C GLU A 168 -10.99 -19.19 -21.15
N ALA A 169 -10.29 -18.96 -20.03
CA ALA A 169 -10.56 -19.64 -18.76
C ALA A 169 -11.99 -19.41 -18.29
N LYS A 170 -12.51 -18.19 -18.41
CA LYS A 170 -13.91 -17.85 -18.10
C LYS A 170 -14.88 -18.64 -18.97
N ALA A 171 -14.62 -18.74 -20.28
CA ALA A 171 -15.45 -19.50 -21.21
C ALA A 171 -15.47 -21.00 -20.88
N ILE A 172 -14.30 -21.58 -20.53
CA ILE A 172 -14.17 -22.99 -20.12
C ILE A 172 -14.95 -23.23 -18.82
N LEU A 173 -14.77 -22.39 -17.80
CA LEU A 173 -15.46 -22.50 -16.51
C LEU A 173 -16.98 -22.36 -16.66
N ALA A 174 -17.45 -21.40 -17.47
CA ALA A 174 -18.86 -21.20 -17.75
C ALA A 174 -19.48 -22.40 -18.44
N LYS A 175 -18.85 -22.94 -19.50
CA LYS A 175 -19.32 -24.12 -20.26
C LYS A 175 -19.35 -25.37 -19.39
N SER A 176 -18.34 -25.58 -18.56
CA SER A 176 -18.23 -26.77 -17.70
C SER A 176 -18.99 -26.63 -16.38
N ARG A 177 -19.49 -25.44 -16.03
CA ARG A 177 -20.14 -25.11 -14.74
C ARG A 177 -19.25 -25.47 -13.53
N LYS A 178 -17.94 -25.29 -13.69
CA LYS A 178 -16.94 -25.48 -12.64
C LYS A 178 -16.47 -24.14 -12.11
N GLU A 179 -15.97 -24.12 -10.90
CA GLU A 179 -15.47 -22.90 -10.23
C GLU A 179 -13.93 -22.81 -10.23
N LYS A 180 -13.27 -23.91 -10.59
CA LYS A 180 -11.81 -24.03 -10.57
C LYS A 180 -11.31 -24.70 -11.83
N LEU A 181 -10.23 -24.16 -12.37
CA LEU A 181 -9.58 -24.61 -13.61
C LEU A 181 -8.10 -24.85 -13.33
N PRO A 182 -7.67 -26.08 -13.04
CA PRO A 182 -6.25 -26.41 -12.99
C PRO A 182 -5.57 -26.17 -14.34
N ILE A 183 -4.39 -25.58 -14.29
CA ILE A 183 -3.54 -25.34 -15.44
C ILE A 183 -2.44 -26.39 -15.45
N VAL A 184 -2.27 -27.07 -16.56
CA VAL A 184 -1.31 -28.17 -16.71
C VAL A 184 -0.41 -27.95 -17.92
N ASP A 185 0.79 -28.53 -17.87
CA ASP A 185 1.68 -28.65 -19.03
C ASP A 185 1.28 -29.86 -19.92
N ASP A 186 2.12 -30.13 -20.94
CA ASP A 186 1.86 -31.22 -21.88
C ASP A 186 1.99 -32.61 -21.26
N ASP A 187 2.76 -32.73 -20.17
CA ASP A 187 2.92 -33.96 -19.39
C ASP A 187 1.87 -34.10 -18.26
N PHE A 188 0.88 -33.20 -18.23
CA PHE A 188 -0.18 -33.13 -17.21
C PHE A 188 0.32 -32.76 -15.81
N ASN A 189 1.51 -32.14 -15.68
CA ASN A 189 1.95 -31.61 -14.42
C ASN A 189 1.19 -30.33 -14.07
N LEU A 190 0.81 -30.18 -12.79
CA LEU A 190 0.14 -28.99 -12.29
C LEU A 190 1.09 -27.77 -12.36
N LYS A 191 0.67 -26.73 -13.06
CA LYS A 191 1.43 -25.46 -13.24
C LYS A 191 0.68 -24.25 -12.69
N GLY A 192 -0.61 -24.40 -12.40
CA GLY A 192 -1.39 -23.30 -11.88
C GLY A 192 -2.83 -23.67 -11.60
N LEU A 193 -3.57 -22.70 -11.09
CA LEU A 193 -5.00 -22.79 -10.82
C LEU A 193 -5.65 -21.43 -11.11
N ILE A 194 -6.74 -21.42 -11.86
CA ILE A 194 -7.61 -20.26 -12.03
C ILE A 194 -8.95 -20.55 -11.35
N THR A 195 -9.49 -19.59 -10.61
CA THR A 195 -10.82 -19.71 -10.01
C THR A 195 -11.79 -18.66 -10.59
N ILE A 196 -13.08 -18.96 -10.57
CA ILE A 196 -14.10 -17.99 -11.01
C ILE A 196 -14.03 -16.70 -10.17
N LYS A 197 -13.71 -16.82 -8.88
CA LYS A 197 -13.56 -15.67 -7.98
C LYS A 197 -12.43 -14.73 -8.40
N ASP A 198 -11.33 -15.26 -8.92
CA ASP A 198 -10.19 -14.43 -9.39
C ASP A 198 -10.58 -13.68 -10.66
N ILE A 199 -11.35 -14.30 -11.54
CA ILE A 199 -11.91 -13.65 -12.74
C ILE A 199 -12.90 -12.55 -12.34
N GLU A 200 -13.83 -12.83 -11.42
CA GLU A 200 -14.79 -11.83 -10.91
C GLU A 200 -14.10 -10.65 -10.27
N LYS A 201 -13.04 -10.87 -9.49
CA LYS A 201 -12.23 -9.79 -8.89
C LYS A 201 -11.53 -8.94 -9.94
N THR A 202 -10.98 -9.55 -10.98
CA THR A 202 -10.35 -8.81 -12.08
C THR A 202 -11.35 -7.91 -12.82
N ILE A 203 -12.58 -8.38 -13.00
CA ILE A 203 -13.65 -7.58 -13.60
C ILE A 203 -14.09 -6.46 -12.64
N LYS A 204 -14.21 -6.75 -11.33
CA LYS A 204 -14.63 -5.78 -10.32
C LYS A 204 -13.59 -4.69 -10.08
N TYR A 205 -12.30 -5.04 -10.12
CA TYR A 205 -11.19 -4.14 -9.81
C TYR A 205 -10.22 -4.00 -10.99
N PRO A 206 -10.65 -3.37 -12.11
CA PRO A 206 -9.84 -3.30 -13.33
C PRO A 206 -8.58 -2.45 -13.18
N LEU A 207 -8.52 -1.58 -12.17
CA LEU A 207 -7.37 -0.74 -11.87
C LEU A 207 -6.40 -1.35 -10.86
N SER A 208 -6.60 -2.63 -10.44
CA SER A 208 -5.73 -3.25 -9.45
C SER A 208 -4.26 -3.13 -9.83
N ALA A 209 -3.43 -2.73 -8.87
CA ALA A 209 -1.98 -2.70 -9.01
C ALA A 209 -1.43 -4.12 -8.80
N LYS A 210 -0.85 -4.71 -9.83
CA LYS A 210 -0.40 -6.11 -9.87
C LYS A 210 1.03 -6.23 -10.37
N ASP A 211 1.71 -7.28 -9.90
CA ASP A 211 3.00 -7.69 -10.41
C ASP A 211 2.86 -8.46 -11.74
N GLU A 212 3.99 -8.85 -12.34
CA GLU A 212 4.02 -9.58 -13.61
C GLU A 212 3.33 -10.96 -13.55
N GLN A 213 3.16 -11.54 -12.34
CA GLN A 213 2.45 -12.78 -12.12
C GLN A 213 0.94 -12.55 -11.84
N GLY A 214 0.46 -11.32 -11.91
CA GLY A 214 -0.93 -10.97 -11.66
C GLY A 214 -1.33 -10.93 -10.19
N ARG A 215 -0.37 -10.95 -9.26
CA ARG A 215 -0.61 -10.83 -7.82
C ARG A 215 -0.62 -9.35 -7.40
N LEU A 216 -1.43 -9.01 -6.40
CA LEU A 216 -1.49 -7.65 -5.88
C LEU A 216 -0.12 -7.15 -5.41
N LEU A 217 0.21 -5.90 -5.72
CA LEU A 217 1.42 -5.25 -5.21
C LEU A 217 1.33 -5.03 -3.70
N CYS A 218 2.44 -5.32 -3.01
CA CYS A 218 2.57 -5.16 -1.58
C CYS A 218 3.96 -4.65 -1.21
N GLY A 219 4.01 -3.63 -0.36
CA GLY A 219 5.26 -3.18 0.25
C GLY A 219 5.33 -3.52 1.73
N ALA A 220 6.52 -3.48 2.31
CA ALA A 220 6.73 -3.69 3.73
C ALA A 220 7.79 -2.73 4.29
N ALA A 221 7.52 -2.20 5.49
CA ALA A 221 8.44 -1.35 6.19
C ALA A 221 9.50 -2.18 6.94
N VAL A 222 10.75 -1.70 6.94
CA VAL A 222 11.84 -2.24 7.74
C VAL A 222 12.54 -1.11 8.50
N GLY A 223 13.18 -1.46 9.60
CA GLY A 223 14.01 -0.54 10.39
C GLY A 223 15.49 -0.68 10.07
N ILE A 224 16.30 -0.19 11.02
CA ILE A 224 17.77 -0.19 10.96
C ILE A 224 18.39 -1.14 12.00
N THR A 225 17.65 -2.17 12.41
CA THR A 225 18.09 -3.15 13.41
C THR A 225 19.19 -4.06 12.87
N ALA A 226 19.99 -4.64 13.76
CA ALA A 226 21.10 -5.52 13.38
C ALA A 226 20.65 -6.74 12.54
N ASN A 227 19.42 -7.20 12.74
CA ASN A 227 18.82 -8.35 12.03
C ASN A 227 17.94 -7.91 10.85
N VAL A 228 18.18 -6.76 10.26
CA VAL A 228 17.37 -6.25 9.14
C VAL A 228 17.36 -7.20 7.94
N LEU A 229 18.48 -7.87 7.65
CA LEU A 229 18.55 -8.84 6.55
C LEU A 229 17.66 -10.06 6.79
N ASP A 230 17.58 -10.60 8.01
CA ASP A 230 16.69 -11.72 8.32
C ASP A 230 15.23 -11.36 8.01
N ARG A 231 14.84 -10.10 8.31
CA ARG A 231 13.51 -9.57 7.99
C ARG A 231 13.31 -9.41 6.49
N VAL A 232 14.29 -8.84 5.79
CA VAL A 232 14.22 -8.68 4.32
C VAL A 232 14.16 -10.04 3.63
N ASP A 233 14.95 -11.03 4.08
CA ASP A 233 14.95 -12.41 3.56
C ASP A 233 13.55 -13.05 3.66
N ALA A 234 12.91 -12.92 4.83
CA ALA A 234 11.55 -13.44 5.04
C ALA A 234 10.52 -12.74 4.14
N LEU A 235 10.64 -11.42 3.98
CA LEU A 235 9.75 -10.63 3.12
C LEU A 235 9.96 -10.95 1.63
N VAL A 236 11.19 -11.15 1.18
CA VAL A 236 11.51 -11.58 -0.20
C VAL A 236 10.96 -12.97 -0.48
N LYS A 237 11.07 -13.91 0.47
CA LYS A 237 10.45 -15.25 0.37
C LYS A 237 8.92 -15.16 0.29
N ALA A 238 8.31 -14.15 0.92
CA ALA A 238 6.88 -13.87 0.81
C ALA A 238 6.51 -13.07 -0.46
N HIS A 239 7.48 -12.82 -1.36
CA HIS A 239 7.31 -12.08 -2.62
C HIS A 239 6.92 -10.60 -2.45
N VAL A 240 7.47 -9.91 -1.46
CA VAL A 240 7.29 -8.47 -1.33
C VAL A 240 7.80 -7.74 -2.59
N ASP A 241 7.09 -6.72 -3.06
CA ASP A 241 7.48 -5.98 -4.27
C ASP A 241 8.43 -4.82 -3.97
N VAL A 242 8.28 -4.20 -2.80
CA VAL A 242 9.09 -3.04 -2.40
C VAL A 242 9.31 -3.01 -0.89
N ILE A 243 10.53 -2.68 -0.49
CA ILE A 243 10.90 -2.42 0.90
C ILE A 243 10.93 -0.92 1.15
N VAL A 244 10.42 -0.51 2.30
CA VAL A 244 10.50 0.89 2.78
C VAL A 244 11.40 0.92 4.01
N ILE A 245 12.59 1.50 3.89
CA ILE A 245 13.42 1.81 5.06
C ILE A 245 12.79 3.03 5.73
N ASP A 246 12.16 2.82 6.87
CA ASP A 246 11.33 3.81 7.54
C ASP A 246 12.01 4.36 8.79
N SER A 247 12.44 5.63 8.72
CA SER A 247 13.14 6.34 9.78
C SER A 247 12.60 7.77 9.97
N ALA A 248 12.69 8.27 11.18
CA ALA A 248 12.40 9.68 11.49
C ALA A 248 13.41 10.64 10.84
N HIS A 249 14.64 10.17 10.56
CA HIS A 249 15.68 10.94 9.90
C HIS A 249 16.47 10.08 8.91
N GLY A 250 16.08 10.13 7.63
CA GLY A 250 16.66 9.34 6.55
C GLY A 250 18.08 9.75 6.15
N HIS A 251 18.46 11.00 6.40
CA HIS A 251 19.81 11.51 6.11
C HIS A 251 20.80 11.18 7.25
N SER A 252 20.97 9.90 7.53
CA SER A 252 21.85 9.42 8.61
C SER A 252 22.70 8.22 8.17
N ALA A 253 23.89 8.08 8.75
CA ALA A 253 24.85 7.04 8.40
C ALA A 253 24.26 5.61 8.47
N ASN A 254 23.42 5.35 9.48
CA ASN A 254 22.81 4.04 9.66
C ASN A 254 21.82 3.69 8.51
N ILE A 255 21.09 4.68 8.00
CA ILE A 255 20.20 4.50 6.86
C ILE A 255 21.01 4.18 5.61
N PHE A 256 22.07 4.91 5.32
CA PHE A 256 22.96 4.63 4.19
C PHE A 256 23.57 3.24 4.27
N LYS A 257 24.04 2.85 5.47
CA LYS A 257 24.58 1.50 5.69
C LYS A 257 23.54 0.42 5.42
N THR A 258 22.31 0.58 5.96
CA THR A 258 21.22 -0.38 5.78
C THR A 258 20.79 -0.45 4.30
N LEU A 259 20.66 0.68 3.63
CA LEU A 259 20.29 0.74 2.21
C LEU A 259 21.30 0.00 1.34
N ARG A 260 22.59 0.29 1.51
CA ARG A 260 23.67 -0.39 0.77
C ARG A 260 23.67 -1.89 1.06
N LEU A 261 23.55 -2.28 2.32
CA LEU A 261 23.52 -3.67 2.73
C LEU A 261 22.36 -4.45 2.05
N ILE A 262 21.16 -3.87 2.01
CA ILE A 262 20.02 -4.48 1.32
C ILE A 262 20.29 -4.57 -0.19
N LYS A 263 20.78 -3.50 -0.82
CA LYS A 263 21.05 -3.48 -2.27
C LYS A 263 22.21 -4.40 -2.68
N GLU A 264 23.17 -4.64 -1.80
CA GLU A 264 24.25 -5.62 -2.04
C GLU A 264 23.72 -7.06 -2.04
N HIS A 265 22.79 -7.40 -1.13
CA HIS A 265 22.21 -8.75 -1.05
C HIS A 265 21.08 -8.97 -2.07
N TYR A 266 20.31 -7.94 -2.37
CA TYR A 266 19.17 -7.96 -3.27
C TYR A 266 19.22 -6.80 -4.27
N PRO A 267 20.08 -6.86 -5.30
CA PRO A 267 20.26 -5.75 -6.26
C PRO A 267 18.99 -5.33 -7.00
N ASP A 268 18.11 -6.29 -7.29
CA ASP A 268 16.86 -6.06 -8.04
C ASP A 268 15.68 -5.63 -7.17
N LEU A 269 15.74 -5.87 -5.86
CA LEU A 269 14.69 -5.48 -4.92
C LEU A 269 14.54 -3.97 -4.90
N GLN A 270 13.31 -3.49 -5.06
CA GLN A 270 13.03 -2.05 -5.01
C GLN A 270 13.04 -1.57 -3.57
N VAL A 271 13.78 -0.50 -3.30
CA VAL A 271 13.94 0.06 -1.94
C VAL A 271 13.61 1.55 -1.95
N ILE A 272 12.62 1.92 -1.16
CA ILE A 272 12.27 3.30 -0.85
C ILE A 272 13.00 3.69 0.45
N ALA A 273 13.69 4.82 0.47
CA ALA A 273 14.37 5.30 1.66
C ALA A 273 13.82 6.66 2.12
N GLY A 274 13.76 6.87 3.41
CA GLY A 274 13.28 8.11 4.02
C GLY A 274 13.18 8.02 5.57
N ASN A 275 12.67 9.07 6.23
CA ASN A 275 12.15 10.29 5.61
C ASN A 275 13.24 11.37 5.55
N VAL A 276 13.16 12.19 4.52
CA VAL A 276 14.04 13.34 4.31
C VAL A 276 13.21 14.60 4.00
N ALA A 277 13.86 15.76 3.95
CA ALA A 277 13.19 17.02 3.65
C ALA A 277 14.09 18.01 2.87
N THR A 278 15.23 17.57 2.35
CA THR A 278 16.20 18.44 1.66
C THR A 278 16.71 17.83 0.37
N ALA A 279 17.13 18.68 -0.57
CA ALA A 279 17.75 18.28 -1.83
C ALA A 279 19.03 17.45 -1.60
N GLU A 280 19.87 17.84 -0.66
CA GLU A 280 21.12 17.14 -0.33
C GLU A 280 20.85 15.71 0.15
N ALA A 281 19.91 15.54 1.09
CA ALA A 281 19.52 14.22 1.57
C ALA A 281 18.97 13.33 0.45
N THR A 282 18.18 13.91 -0.44
CA THR A 282 17.63 13.21 -1.61
C THR A 282 18.73 12.73 -2.54
N ARG A 283 19.67 13.62 -2.91
CA ARG A 283 20.83 13.28 -3.74
C ARG A 283 21.63 12.13 -3.13
N ASP A 284 21.93 12.23 -1.84
CA ASP A 284 22.80 11.26 -1.16
C ASP A 284 22.11 9.88 -1.02
N LEU A 285 20.80 9.84 -0.78
CA LEU A 285 20.03 8.58 -0.79
C LEU A 285 19.98 7.93 -2.17
N ILE A 286 19.79 8.72 -3.23
CA ILE A 286 19.80 8.22 -4.62
C ILE A 286 21.19 7.66 -4.95
N ALA A 287 22.26 8.36 -4.58
CA ALA A 287 23.62 7.89 -4.77
C ALA A 287 23.94 6.62 -3.98
N ALA A 288 23.27 6.41 -2.85
CA ALA A 288 23.38 5.18 -2.05
C ALA A 288 22.56 4.00 -2.58
N GLY A 289 21.72 4.19 -3.63
CA GLY A 289 20.96 3.16 -4.29
C GLY A 289 19.46 3.13 -4.00
N ALA A 290 18.88 4.21 -3.45
CA ALA A 290 17.44 4.30 -3.27
C ALA A 290 16.71 4.34 -4.63
N ASP A 291 15.66 3.52 -4.78
CA ASP A 291 14.83 3.45 -5.99
C ASP A 291 13.69 4.48 -5.99
N ALA A 292 13.36 5.01 -4.82
CA ALA A 292 12.51 6.18 -4.60
C ALA A 292 12.84 6.82 -3.23
N VAL A 293 12.50 8.09 -3.06
CA VAL A 293 12.77 8.84 -1.84
C VAL A 293 11.46 9.30 -1.19
N LYS A 294 11.31 9.02 0.11
CA LYS A 294 10.13 9.39 0.89
C LYS A 294 10.41 10.68 1.68
N VAL A 295 9.56 11.70 1.44
CA VAL A 295 9.74 13.08 1.89
C VAL A 295 8.70 13.46 2.92
N GLY A 296 9.14 13.94 4.08
CA GLY A 296 8.27 14.44 5.15
C GLY A 296 8.88 14.30 6.53
N ILE A 297 9.32 15.43 7.09
CA ILE A 297 9.81 15.52 8.47
C ILE A 297 8.84 16.37 9.29
N GLY A 298 8.04 15.69 10.11
CA GLY A 298 7.11 16.30 11.04
C GLY A 298 5.77 16.82 10.50
N PRO A 299 5.30 16.53 9.25
CA PRO A 299 4.01 17.05 8.77
C PRO A 299 2.80 16.20 9.20
N GLY A 300 3.00 14.99 9.71
CA GLY A 300 1.91 14.08 10.08
C GLY A 300 1.06 14.62 11.24
N SER A 301 -0.25 14.35 11.20
CA SER A 301 -1.23 14.86 12.18
C SER A 301 -0.97 14.41 13.64
N ILE A 302 -0.29 13.25 13.79
CA ILE A 302 0.06 12.67 15.11
C ILE A 302 1.54 12.87 15.47
N CYS A 303 2.30 13.60 14.63
CA CYS A 303 3.73 13.80 14.81
C CYS A 303 4.00 15.06 15.67
N THR A 304 4.86 14.93 16.66
CA THR A 304 5.29 16.06 17.51
C THR A 304 6.79 16.39 17.36
N THR A 305 7.46 15.82 16.37
CA THR A 305 8.92 16.07 16.12
C THR A 305 9.23 17.56 16.02
N ARG A 306 8.40 18.34 15.33
CA ARG A 306 8.62 19.80 15.19
C ARG A 306 8.51 20.55 16.51
N VAL A 307 7.67 20.07 17.44
CA VAL A 307 7.45 20.67 18.76
C VAL A 307 8.50 20.18 19.75
N VAL A 308 8.78 18.89 19.76
CA VAL A 308 9.68 18.25 20.74
C VAL A 308 11.14 18.48 20.39
N ALA A 309 11.52 18.32 19.13
CA ALA A 309 12.89 18.41 18.65
C ALA A 309 13.21 19.76 17.94
N GLY A 310 12.18 20.52 17.56
CA GLY A 310 12.35 21.76 16.78
C GLY A 310 12.80 21.55 15.34
N ILE A 311 12.59 20.33 14.79
CA ILE A 311 13.10 19.91 13.47
C ILE A 311 11.94 19.69 12.51
N GLY A 312 12.10 20.18 11.27
CA GLY A 312 11.14 19.94 10.20
C GLY A 312 11.26 20.95 9.06
N VAL A 313 10.68 20.61 7.93
CA VAL A 313 10.50 21.52 6.78
C VAL A 313 9.04 21.44 6.37
N PRO A 314 8.34 22.56 6.12
CA PRO A 314 6.97 22.57 5.60
C PRO A 314 6.87 21.79 4.29
N GLN A 315 5.78 21.05 4.11
CA GLN A 315 5.73 19.92 3.18
C GLN A 315 5.84 20.29 1.70
N ILE A 316 5.26 21.40 1.26
CA ILE A 316 5.39 21.85 -0.14
C ILE A 316 6.85 22.20 -0.44
N THR A 317 7.52 22.98 0.43
CA THR A 317 8.94 23.29 0.28
C THR A 317 9.78 22.01 0.25
N ALA A 318 9.56 21.09 1.18
CA ALA A 318 10.31 19.83 1.24
C ALA A 318 10.16 19.00 -0.05
N VAL A 319 8.93 18.87 -0.58
CA VAL A 319 8.68 18.12 -1.81
C VAL A 319 9.32 18.78 -3.01
N MET A 320 9.20 20.11 -3.15
CA MET A 320 9.81 20.85 -4.27
C MET A 320 11.32 20.74 -4.28
N ASP A 321 11.99 20.96 -3.14
CA ASP A 321 13.45 20.86 -3.02
C ASP A 321 13.96 19.44 -3.33
N CYS A 322 13.29 18.43 -2.80
CA CYS A 322 13.63 17.02 -3.07
C CYS A 322 13.40 16.65 -4.54
N TYR A 323 12.30 17.12 -5.15
CA TYR A 323 11.99 16.85 -6.54
C TYR A 323 12.99 17.48 -7.51
N GLU A 324 13.43 18.72 -7.26
CA GLU A 324 14.45 19.39 -8.09
C GLU A 324 15.75 18.58 -8.19
N GLU A 325 16.09 17.82 -7.16
CA GLU A 325 17.25 16.93 -7.18
C GLU A 325 16.90 15.57 -7.84
N ALA A 326 15.77 14.98 -7.45
CA ALA A 326 15.39 13.64 -7.89
C ALA A 326 15.09 13.55 -9.39
N LYS A 327 14.53 14.61 -9.99
CA LYS A 327 14.23 14.67 -11.43
C LYS A 327 15.47 14.53 -12.31
N LYS A 328 16.66 14.89 -11.83
CA LYS A 328 17.94 14.74 -12.56
C LYS A 328 18.25 13.29 -12.89
N THR A 329 17.77 12.35 -12.09
CA THR A 329 17.97 10.91 -12.24
C THR A 329 16.68 10.16 -12.58
N GLY A 330 15.54 10.86 -12.67
CA GLY A 330 14.23 10.26 -12.84
C GLY A 330 13.79 9.40 -11.65
N THR A 331 14.29 9.69 -10.44
CA THR A 331 13.92 8.96 -9.22
C THR A 331 12.60 9.50 -8.66
N PRO A 332 11.58 8.65 -8.43
CA PRO A 332 10.30 9.09 -7.88
C PRO A 332 10.40 9.64 -6.46
N ILE A 333 9.54 10.64 -6.17
CA ILE A 333 9.35 11.24 -4.84
C ILE A 333 8.00 10.83 -4.27
N ILE A 334 7.98 10.46 -3.00
CA ILE A 334 6.77 10.13 -2.25
C ILE A 334 6.55 11.21 -1.19
N ALA A 335 5.45 11.94 -1.28
CA ALA A 335 5.05 12.91 -0.26
C ALA A 335 4.35 12.19 0.89
N ASP A 336 4.96 12.23 2.08
CA ASP A 336 4.49 11.51 3.26
C ASP A 336 4.09 12.48 4.38
N GLY A 337 2.80 12.51 4.69
CA GLY A 337 2.22 13.25 5.79
C GLY A 337 1.70 14.66 5.43
N GLY A 338 0.84 15.18 6.31
CA GLY A 338 0.24 16.51 6.19
C GLY A 338 -0.95 16.61 5.23
N ILE A 339 -1.29 15.54 4.54
CA ILE A 339 -2.40 15.47 3.57
C ILE A 339 -3.72 15.23 4.32
N LYS A 340 -4.67 16.15 4.16
CA LYS A 340 -6.00 16.11 4.78
C LYS A 340 -7.12 15.90 3.74
N TYR A 341 -6.93 16.42 2.55
CA TYR A 341 -7.91 16.46 1.47
C TYR A 341 -7.30 16.05 0.13
N SER A 342 -8.14 15.71 -0.84
CA SER A 342 -7.70 15.45 -2.22
C SER A 342 -6.99 16.65 -2.86
N GLY A 343 -7.38 17.88 -2.49
CA GLY A 343 -6.69 19.09 -2.93
C GLY A 343 -5.22 19.15 -2.49
N ASP A 344 -4.89 18.65 -1.28
CA ASP A 344 -3.51 18.58 -0.81
C ASP A 344 -2.70 17.57 -1.64
N MET A 345 -3.32 16.46 -2.07
CA MET A 345 -2.68 15.50 -2.97
C MET A 345 -2.37 16.15 -4.32
N THR A 346 -3.31 16.89 -4.89
CA THR A 346 -3.10 17.63 -6.16
C THR A 346 -1.94 18.61 -6.01
N LYS A 347 -1.87 19.33 -4.89
CA LYS A 347 -0.77 20.25 -4.58
C LYS A 347 0.57 19.50 -4.40
N ALA A 348 0.57 18.37 -3.69
CA ALA A 348 1.78 17.54 -3.51
C ALA A 348 2.33 17.04 -4.86
N ILE A 349 1.44 16.57 -5.75
CA ILE A 349 1.81 16.13 -7.09
C ILE A 349 2.36 17.29 -7.92
N ALA A 350 1.69 18.44 -7.93
CA ALA A 350 2.17 19.64 -8.63
C ALA A 350 3.52 20.15 -8.08
N ALA A 351 3.80 19.91 -6.79
CA ALA A 351 5.10 20.20 -6.17
C ALA A 351 6.21 19.20 -6.56
N GLY A 352 5.86 18.10 -7.23
CA GLY A 352 6.83 17.11 -7.71
C GLY A 352 6.66 15.70 -7.18
N ALA A 353 5.69 15.43 -6.28
CA ALA A 353 5.47 14.07 -5.79
C ALA A 353 4.89 13.17 -6.89
N ASN A 354 5.38 11.94 -6.96
CA ASN A 354 4.82 10.88 -7.81
C ASN A 354 3.70 10.13 -7.09
N VAL A 355 3.82 9.96 -5.78
CA VAL A 355 2.89 9.22 -4.93
C VAL A 355 2.71 9.96 -3.60
N CYS A 356 1.51 9.89 -3.04
CA CYS A 356 1.17 10.41 -1.72
C CYS A 356 1.00 9.26 -0.73
N MET A 357 1.78 9.26 0.36
CA MET A 357 1.58 8.35 1.49
C MET A 357 0.67 9.02 2.52
N MET A 358 -0.34 8.30 2.96
CA MET A 358 -1.34 8.82 3.89
C MET A 358 -1.57 7.86 5.05
N GLY A 359 -1.61 8.41 6.28
CA GLY A 359 -1.92 7.67 7.50
C GLY A 359 -3.34 7.97 7.99
N SER A 360 -3.60 9.19 8.46
CA SER A 360 -4.87 9.57 9.12
C SER A 360 -6.12 9.33 8.26
N ILE A 361 -6.02 9.57 6.95
CA ILE A 361 -7.14 9.36 6.02
C ILE A 361 -7.56 7.89 6.01
N PHE A 362 -6.60 6.96 5.93
CA PHE A 362 -6.87 5.53 5.87
C PHE A 362 -7.04 4.88 7.25
N ALA A 363 -6.51 5.48 8.32
CA ALA A 363 -6.70 4.97 9.68
C ALA A 363 -8.18 4.88 10.08
N GLY A 364 -9.04 5.75 9.53
CA GLY A 364 -10.49 5.75 9.75
C GLY A 364 -11.27 4.69 8.97
N CYS A 365 -10.63 3.95 8.05
CA CYS A 365 -11.31 2.98 7.20
C CYS A 365 -11.51 1.62 7.89
N ASP A 366 -12.49 0.86 7.41
CA ASP A 366 -12.82 -0.49 7.89
C ASP A 366 -11.64 -1.47 7.85
N GLU A 367 -10.77 -1.30 6.86
CA GLU A 367 -9.66 -2.21 6.58
C GLU A 367 -8.42 -1.93 7.42
N SER A 368 -8.34 -0.77 8.10
CA SER A 368 -7.24 -0.49 9.02
C SER A 368 -7.31 -1.37 10.28
N PRO A 369 -6.16 -1.73 10.89
CA PRO A 369 -6.13 -2.61 12.05
C PRO A 369 -6.52 -1.93 13.36
N GLY A 370 -6.58 -0.59 13.43
CA GLY A 370 -6.96 0.14 14.64
C GLY A 370 -8.36 -0.24 15.15
N ASP A 371 -8.51 -0.33 16.46
CA ASP A 371 -9.78 -0.67 17.11
C ASP A 371 -10.86 0.39 16.89
N PHE A 372 -12.11 -0.05 16.92
CA PHE A 372 -13.26 0.85 16.91
C PHE A 372 -13.50 1.44 18.31
N GLU A 373 -13.78 2.74 18.35
CA GLU A 373 -14.23 3.46 19.55
C GLU A 373 -15.56 4.14 19.29
N LEU A 374 -16.45 4.11 20.29
CA LEU A 374 -17.66 4.91 20.30
C LEU A 374 -17.46 6.12 21.25
N PHE A 375 -17.52 7.32 20.70
CA PHE A 375 -17.38 8.54 21.47
C PHE A 375 -18.45 9.56 21.07
N GLN A 376 -19.17 10.09 22.04
CA GLN A 376 -20.29 11.05 21.83
C GLN A 376 -21.28 10.60 20.74
N GLY A 377 -21.62 9.28 20.72
CA GLY A 377 -22.55 8.69 19.77
C GLY A 377 -22.02 8.52 18.34
N ARG A 378 -20.75 8.83 18.06
CA ARG A 378 -20.10 8.65 16.77
C ARG A 378 -19.04 7.56 16.83
N LYS A 379 -18.84 6.87 15.70
CA LYS A 379 -17.78 5.87 15.54
C LYS A 379 -16.46 6.53 15.20
N TYR A 380 -15.41 6.07 15.84
CA TYR A 380 -14.02 6.45 15.60
C TYR A 380 -13.15 5.20 15.46
N LYS A 381 -11.95 5.36 14.97
CA LYS A 381 -10.90 4.34 15.01
C LYS A 381 -9.67 4.87 15.72
N VAL A 382 -9.02 4.02 16.49
CA VAL A 382 -7.73 4.34 17.14
C VAL A 382 -6.69 4.63 16.06
N TYR A 383 -5.95 5.71 16.26
CA TYR A 383 -4.85 6.11 15.39
C TYR A 383 -3.71 6.65 16.24
N ARG A 384 -2.51 6.15 16.03
CA ARG A 384 -1.33 6.59 16.79
C ARG A 384 -0.11 6.79 15.91
N GLY A 385 0.75 7.73 16.35
CA GLY A 385 2.04 7.95 15.74
C GLY A 385 3.03 6.83 16.07
N MET A 386 3.92 6.52 15.13
CA MET A 386 5.01 5.56 15.36
C MET A 386 5.99 6.06 16.45
N GLY A 387 6.02 7.36 16.75
CA GLY A 387 6.75 7.97 17.85
C GLY A 387 5.96 8.08 19.16
N SER A 388 4.77 7.54 19.28
CA SER A 388 4.03 7.44 20.53
C SER A 388 4.67 6.40 21.47
N ILE A 389 4.43 6.52 22.77
CA ILE A 389 4.99 5.60 23.77
C ILE A 389 4.62 4.16 23.43
N ALA A 390 3.32 3.88 23.21
CA ALA A 390 2.86 2.53 22.94
C ALA A 390 3.41 1.96 21.62
N ALA A 391 3.52 2.77 20.55
CA ALA A 391 4.12 2.30 19.31
C ALA A 391 5.62 2.00 19.47
N MET A 392 6.36 2.83 20.24
CA MET A 392 7.77 2.59 20.53
C MET A 392 7.98 1.33 21.38
N GLU A 393 7.13 1.08 22.36
CA GLU A 393 7.18 -0.14 23.17
C GLU A 393 6.92 -1.41 22.35
N ASN A 394 6.10 -1.29 21.29
CA ASN A 394 5.76 -2.39 20.38
C ASN A 394 6.72 -2.57 19.19
N GLY A 395 7.85 -1.83 19.10
CA GLY A 395 8.87 -2.11 18.10
C GLY A 395 9.39 -0.92 17.30
N SER A 396 8.87 0.32 17.45
CA SER A 396 9.32 1.47 16.64
C SER A 396 10.43 2.33 17.28
N LYS A 397 11.09 1.85 18.36
CA LYS A 397 12.20 2.57 19.03
C LYS A 397 13.36 2.87 18.10
N ASP A 398 13.68 1.97 17.18
CA ASP A 398 14.76 2.12 16.20
C ASP A 398 14.50 3.28 15.20
N ARG A 399 13.24 3.55 14.86
CA ARG A 399 12.82 4.67 14.02
C ARG A 399 13.28 6.03 14.59
N TYR A 400 13.28 6.14 15.93
CA TYR A 400 13.62 7.36 16.68
C TYR A 400 14.97 7.27 17.38
N PHE A 401 15.82 6.30 17.00
CA PHE A 401 17.17 6.10 17.57
C PHE A 401 17.18 5.90 19.10
N GLN A 402 16.10 5.35 19.67
CA GLN A 402 15.94 5.13 21.12
C GLN A 402 16.05 3.66 21.54
N THR A 403 16.67 2.83 20.69
CA THR A 403 16.96 1.43 21.02
C THR A 403 17.88 1.37 22.24
N GLY A 404 17.45 0.67 23.31
CA GLY A 404 18.21 0.59 24.57
C GLY A 404 18.00 1.77 25.55
N ALA A 405 17.18 2.75 25.21
CA ALA A 405 16.84 3.83 26.13
C ALA A 405 16.05 3.31 27.34
N LYS A 406 16.47 3.71 28.55
CA LYS A 406 15.78 3.37 29.81
C LYS A 406 14.45 4.10 29.97
N LYS A 407 14.34 5.29 29.41
CA LYS A 407 13.13 6.10 29.37
C LYS A 407 12.98 6.69 27.97
N LEU A 408 11.76 6.60 27.42
CA LEU A 408 11.48 7.07 26.08
C LEU A 408 11.12 8.56 26.05
N VAL A 409 11.52 9.25 24.98
CA VAL A 409 11.09 10.61 24.65
C VAL A 409 10.18 10.50 23.42
N PRO A 410 8.85 10.61 23.57
CA PRO A 410 7.94 10.47 22.46
C PRO A 410 8.01 11.67 21.51
N GLU A 411 7.91 11.37 20.21
CA GLU A 411 7.77 12.34 19.11
C GLU A 411 6.45 12.13 18.35
N GLY A 412 5.45 11.59 19.03
CA GLY A 412 4.12 11.33 18.48
C GLY A 412 3.10 11.12 19.60
N VAL A 413 1.83 11.29 19.24
CA VAL A 413 0.70 11.11 20.13
C VAL A 413 -0.18 9.95 19.72
N GLU A 414 -1.05 9.54 20.62
CA GLU A 414 -2.14 8.59 20.39
C GLU A 414 -3.47 9.34 20.41
N GLY A 415 -4.38 8.94 19.53
CA GLY A 415 -5.68 9.55 19.44
C GLY A 415 -6.64 8.68 18.62
N ARG A 416 -7.67 9.29 18.12
CA ARG A 416 -8.69 8.66 17.29
C ARG A 416 -9.01 9.54 16.09
N VAL A 417 -9.41 8.90 15.00
CA VAL A 417 -9.91 9.56 13.78
C VAL A 417 -11.34 9.15 13.53
N ALA A 418 -12.12 10.02 12.92
CA ALA A 418 -13.49 9.71 12.54
C ALA A 418 -13.53 8.48 11.61
N TYR A 419 -14.49 7.60 11.86
CA TYR A 419 -14.76 6.46 10.98
C TYR A 419 -15.23 6.94 9.60
N LYS A 420 -14.66 6.35 8.53
CA LYS A 420 -14.86 6.78 7.15
C LYS A 420 -15.50 5.73 6.22
N GLY A 421 -15.84 4.53 6.75
CA GLY A 421 -16.32 3.43 5.93
C GLY A 421 -15.19 2.70 5.20
N SER A 422 -15.45 2.26 3.96
CA SER A 422 -14.49 1.46 3.19
C SER A 422 -13.34 2.28 2.59
N VAL A 423 -12.21 1.63 2.35
CA VAL A 423 -11.11 2.22 1.55
C VAL A 423 -11.59 2.54 0.14
N GLU A 424 -12.43 1.68 -0.45
CA GLU A 424 -12.98 1.86 -1.80
C GLU A 424 -13.70 3.20 -1.92
N ASP A 425 -14.61 3.53 -0.99
CA ASP A 425 -15.35 4.80 -0.99
C ASP A 425 -14.43 6.00 -0.76
N THR A 426 -13.48 5.85 0.19
CA THR A 426 -12.50 6.92 0.49
C THR A 426 -11.62 7.22 -0.73
N VAL A 427 -11.08 6.19 -1.38
CA VAL A 427 -10.24 6.34 -2.58
C VAL A 427 -11.05 6.92 -3.74
N PHE A 428 -12.30 6.52 -3.91
CA PHE A 428 -13.18 7.08 -4.94
C PHE A 428 -13.30 8.60 -4.82
N GLN A 429 -13.53 9.11 -3.59
CA GLN A 429 -13.62 10.56 -3.36
C GLN A 429 -12.28 11.26 -3.60
N LEU A 430 -11.16 10.68 -3.17
CA LEU A 430 -9.82 11.24 -3.37
C LEU A 430 -9.45 11.30 -4.85
N VAL A 431 -9.67 10.22 -5.59
CA VAL A 431 -9.44 10.15 -7.05
C VAL A 431 -10.29 11.18 -7.79
N GLY A 432 -11.56 11.31 -7.43
CA GLY A 432 -12.46 12.32 -8.00
C GLY A 432 -11.93 13.74 -7.80
N GLY A 433 -11.45 14.05 -6.59
CA GLY A 433 -10.88 15.36 -6.26
C GLY A 433 -9.58 15.67 -7.02
N ILE A 434 -8.66 14.68 -7.14
CA ILE A 434 -7.42 14.87 -7.91
C ILE A 434 -7.74 15.09 -9.40
N ARG A 435 -8.61 14.29 -9.98
CA ARG A 435 -9.03 14.43 -11.38
C ARG A 435 -9.68 15.79 -11.65
N SER A 436 -10.48 16.27 -10.72
CA SER A 436 -11.07 17.63 -10.78
C SER A 436 -9.99 18.70 -10.77
N GLY A 437 -9.03 18.63 -9.83
CA GLY A 437 -7.90 19.57 -9.75
C GLY A 437 -7.05 19.58 -11.01
N MET A 438 -6.74 18.41 -11.56
CA MET A 438 -5.99 18.28 -12.81
C MET A 438 -6.79 18.82 -14.01
N GLY A 439 -8.09 18.61 -14.03
CA GLY A 439 -8.99 19.22 -15.01
C GLY A 439 -8.94 20.75 -14.98
N TYR A 440 -8.97 21.37 -13.80
CA TYR A 440 -8.80 22.82 -13.65
C TYR A 440 -7.42 23.32 -14.11
N CYS A 441 -6.38 22.51 -13.96
CA CYS A 441 -5.03 22.85 -14.41
C CYS A 441 -4.80 22.56 -15.91
N GLY A 442 -5.73 21.89 -16.59
CA GLY A 442 -5.58 21.48 -17.99
C GLY A 442 -4.47 20.44 -18.19
N THR A 443 -4.25 19.55 -17.21
CA THR A 443 -3.16 18.56 -17.19
C THR A 443 -3.72 17.15 -17.23
N PRO A 444 -3.60 16.41 -18.35
CA PRO A 444 -4.17 15.08 -18.51
C PRO A 444 -3.38 13.97 -17.79
N SER A 445 -2.15 14.24 -17.34
CA SER A 445 -1.28 13.26 -16.68
C SER A 445 -0.50 13.86 -15.50
N ILE A 446 0.00 12.99 -14.62
CA ILE A 446 0.81 13.40 -13.46
C ILE A 446 2.08 14.15 -13.88
N PRO A 447 2.88 13.69 -14.85
CA PRO A 447 4.05 14.46 -15.30
C PRO A 447 3.71 15.85 -15.79
N GLU A 448 2.59 16.03 -16.48
CA GLU A 448 2.18 17.35 -16.95
C GLU A 448 1.74 18.27 -15.80
N LEU A 449 1.11 17.73 -14.75
CA LEU A 449 0.81 18.51 -13.55
C LEU A 449 2.09 18.96 -12.83
N GLN A 450 3.10 18.10 -12.73
CA GLN A 450 4.40 18.42 -12.16
C GLN A 450 5.13 19.53 -12.95
N GLU A 451 5.02 19.51 -14.27
CA GLU A 451 5.69 20.49 -15.16
C GLU A 451 4.93 21.83 -15.24
N ARG A 452 3.60 21.78 -15.32
CA ARG A 452 2.76 22.93 -15.64
C ARG A 452 2.03 23.53 -14.44
N GLY A 453 2.00 22.84 -13.28
CA GLY A 453 1.35 23.33 -12.07
C GLY A 453 1.95 24.66 -11.61
N ARG A 454 1.08 25.63 -11.31
CA ARG A 454 1.50 26.94 -10.80
C ARG A 454 0.79 27.24 -9.50
N PHE A 455 1.55 27.69 -8.52
CA PHE A 455 1.04 28.03 -7.20
C PHE A 455 0.92 29.55 -7.02
N VAL A 456 -0.08 29.96 -6.25
CA VAL A 456 -0.16 31.28 -5.63
C VAL A 456 -0.08 31.11 -4.11
N LYS A 457 0.73 31.91 -3.44
CA LYS A 457 0.72 32.01 -1.98
C LYS A 457 -0.54 32.68 -1.50
N ILE A 458 -1.13 32.17 -0.43
CA ILE A 458 -2.34 32.72 0.18
C ILE A 458 -2.11 33.16 1.63
N SER A 459 -2.94 34.06 2.11
CA SER A 459 -2.95 34.48 3.51
C SER A 459 -3.86 33.58 4.37
N ALA A 460 -3.76 33.70 5.70
CA ALA A 460 -4.68 33.04 6.62
C ALA A 460 -6.16 33.45 6.37
N ALA A 461 -6.40 34.67 5.89
CA ALA A 461 -7.74 35.10 5.50
C ALA A 461 -8.26 34.35 4.26
N ALA A 462 -7.39 34.15 3.25
CA ALA A 462 -7.74 33.39 2.05
C ALA A 462 -7.88 31.87 2.35
N LEU A 463 -7.15 31.34 3.34
CA LEU A 463 -7.38 29.98 3.79
C LEU A 463 -8.78 29.84 4.40
N LYS A 464 -9.23 30.78 5.23
CA LYS A 464 -10.58 30.79 5.78
C LYS A 464 -11.64 30.91 4.69
N GLU A 465 -11.42 31.77 3.67
CA GLU A 465 -12.26 31.90 2.46
C GLU A 465 -12.38 30.59 1.68
N SER A 466 -11.33 29.75 1.70
CA SER A 466 -11.29 28.46 0.99
C SER A 466 -12.18 27.38 1.60
N HIS A 467 -12.62 27.54 2.84
CA HIS A 467 -13.54 26.64 3.52
C HIS A 467 -14.96 27.23 3.51
N PRO A 468 -16.02 26.39 3.60
CA PRO A 468 -17.38 26.91 3.78
C PRO A 468 -17.45 27.87 4.96
N HIS A 469 -17.94 29.07 4.73
CA HIS A 469 -18.05 30.13 5.73
C HIS A 469 -19.40 30.82 5.63
N ASP A 470 -19.83 31.49 6.70
CA ASP A 470 -21.11 32.21 6.81
C ASP A 470 -22.35 31.34 6.57
N ILE A 471 -22.24 30.02 6.78
CA ILE A 471 -23.34 29.06 6.74
C ILE A 471 -23.23 28.04 7.86
N HIS A 472 -24.35 27.45 8.23
CA HIS A 472 -24.38 26.23 9.05
C HIS A 472 -24.54 25.01 8.14
N ILE A 473 -23.54 24.10 8.15
CA ILE A 473 -23.60 22.86 7.38
C ILE A 473 -24.65 21.94 8.04
N THR A 474 -25.74 21.69 7.33
CA THR A 474 -26.83 20.81 7.77
C THR A 474 -26.66 19.37 7.28
N LYS A 475 -25.86 19.17 6.23
CA LYS A 475 -25.50 17.86 5.69
C LYS A 475 -24.06 17.90 5.20
N GLU A 476 -23.20 17.08 5.78
CA GLU A 476 -21.81 16.93 5.38
C GLU A 476 -21.70 16.29 3.97
N ALA A 477 -20.71 16.70 3.20
CA ALA A 477 -20.35 16.03 1.97
C ALA A 477 -19.46 14.82 2.27
N PRO A 478 -19.48 13.76 1.45
CA PRO A 478 -18.66 12.57 1.69
C PRO A 478 -17.15 12.85 1.66
N ASN A 479 -16.73 13.97 1.08
CA ASN A 479 -15.33 14.39 0.94
C ASN A 479 -14.98 15.64 1.77
N TYR A 480 -15.92 16.14 2.55
CA TYR A 480 -15.72 17.30 3.42
C TYR A 480 -16.53 17.16 4.71
N SER A 481 -15.85 17.16 5.84
CA SER A 481 -16.44 17.19 7.18
C SER A 481 -15.91 18.38 7.94
N VAL A 482 -16.72 18.93 8.82
CA VAL A 482 -16.27 19.96 9.77
C VAL A 482 -15.53 19.23 10.89
N GLU A 483 -14.23 19.46 11.01
CA GLU A 483 -13.47 19.02 12.19
C GLU A 483 -14.00 19.76 13.42
N GLN A 484 -14.48 19.00 14.40
CA GLN A 484 -14.81 19.52 15.73
C GLN A 484 -13.64 19.29 16.67
#